data_f4c23ca49e4532e7c510fee9385d91f8
#
_entry.id   f4c23ca49e4532e7c510fee9385d91f8
#
_cell.length_a   1.000
_cell.length_b   1.000
_cell.length_c   1.000
_cell.angle_alpha   90.00
_cell.angle_beta   90.00
_cell.angle_gamma   90.00
#
_symmetry.space_group_name_H-M   'P 1'
#
loop_
_entity.id
_entity.type
_entity.pdbx_description
1 polymer ?
#
loop_
_entity_poly.entity_id
_entity_poly.type
_entity_poly.pdbx_seq_one_letter_code
_entity_poly.pdbx_strand_id
1 'polypeptide(L)'
;MSEIIELIKKMPMAELHLHIEGSIEPELMFKLAKRNKVAIPFKSVDEVKLAYNFQNLQSFLDIYYRGANVMIEKKDFFDLTWSYMLKCKENNIVHTEIFFDPQTHTTRGVKFDLVINNIHDALVKAKNELGISSKIIMCFLRHLDEESAFKTLDQALAHKDKIIGVGLDSSELGNLPSKFERVFRKAIEEGFLTVAHAGEEGPPQYIWEALDFLKVKRIDHGVRCLEDEKLTQKLRDEQIPLTVCPLSNVRLCVFKKLEDHNLKKMLDKGLLVMVNSDDPAYFGGYLNTNLIKCQEALNLSKEDIKKLAINSFKSSFLSEGEKKKWIDEINILN
;
A
#
# COMPACT_ATOMS: atom_id res chain seq x y z
N MET A 1 -5.43 -17.20 23.85
CA MET A 1 -5.56 -16.24 22.70
C MET A 1 -7.03 -16.23 22.31
N SER A 2 -7.63 -15.08 21.94
CA SER A 2 -9.06 -15.10 21.58
C SER A 2 -9.25 -15.88 20.27
N GLU A 3 -10.41 -16.52 20.11
CA GLU A 3 -10.75 -17.30 18.90
C GLU A 3 -10.63 -16.46 17.62
N ILE A 4 -10.94 -15.15 17.70
CA ILE A 4 -10.83 -14.22 16.58
C ILE A 4 -9.36 -13.98 16.19
N ILE A 5 -8.44 -13.89 17.16
CA ILE A 5 -7.00 -13.73 16.87
C ILE A 5 -6.45 -14.96 16.14
N GLU A 6 -6.87 -16.16 16.57
CA GLU A 6 -6.49 -17.40 15.87
C GLU A 6 -7.06 -17.46 14.44
N LEU A 7 -8.29 -17.00 14.25
CA LEU A 7 -8.89 -16.87 12.93
C LEU A 7 -8.09 -15.92 12.03
N ILE A 8 -7.75 -14.71 12.51
CA ILE A 8 -6.94 -13.73 11.77
C ILE A 8 -5.63 -14.36 11.29
N LYS A 9 -4.92 -15.10 12.16
CA LYS A 9 -3.63 -15.71 11.81
C LYS A 9 -3.73 -16.85 10.79
N LYS A 10 -4.87 -17.57 10.76
CA LYS A 10 -5.08 -18.73 9.87
C LYS A 10 -5.72 -18.37 8.54
N MET A 11 -6.44 -17.26 8.49
CA MET A 11 -7.20 -16.85 7.33
C MET A 11 -6.29 -16.38 6.20
N PRO A 12 -6.47 -16.86 4.95
CA PRO A 12 -5.73 -16.31 3.82
C PRO A 12 -6.14 -14.87 3.58
N MET A 13 -5.15 -14.02 3.26
CA MET A 13 -5.34 -12.59 3.05
C MET A 13 -4.72 -12.15 1.73
N ALA A 14 -5.31 -11.12 1.11
CA ALA A 14 -4.64 -10.32 0.09
C ALA A 14 -4.27 -8.94 0.69
N GLU A 15 -3.02 -8.50 0.49
CA GLU A 15 -2.57 -7.17 0.84
C GLU A 15 -2.41 -6.33 -0.43
N LEU A 16 -3.18 -5.25 -0.54
CA LEU A 16 -3.33 -4.49 -1.78
C LEU A 16 -2.78 -3.05 -1.68
N HIS A 17 -2.25 -2.70 -0.52
CA HIS A 17 -1.71 -1.38 -0.24
C HIS A 17 -0.48 -1.52 0.67
N LEU A 18 0.66 -1.59 0.05
CA LEU A 18 1.97 -1.63 0.72
C LEU A 18 3.00 -0.99 -0.20
N HIS A 19 3.72 0.00 0.33
CA HIS A 19 4.90 0.56 -0.33
C HIS A 19 6.11 -0.33 -0.02
N ILE A 20 6.78 -0.82 -1.08
CA ILE A 20 7.90 -1.73 -0.86
C ILE A 20 9.04 -1.05 -0.10
N GLU A 21 9.28 0.23 -0.38
CA GLU A 21 10.24 1.06 0.34
C GLU A 21 9.89 1.20 1.83
N GLY A 22 8.58 1.22 2.15
CA GLY A 22 8.05 1.31 3.51
C GLY A 22 8.13 0.02 4.32
N SER A 23 8.57 -1.06 3.68
CA SER A 23 8.86 -2.34 4.36
C SER A 23 10.30 -2.47 4.84
N ILE A 24 11.14 -1.42 4.66
CA ILE A 24 12.53 -1.43 5.10
C ILE A 24 12.64 -1.34 6.62
N GLU A 25 12.79 -2.49 7.26
CA GLU A 25 13.02 -2.54 8.72
C GLU A 25 14.32 -1.83 9.10
N PRO A 26 14.40 -1.18 10.27
CA PRO A 26 15.61 -0.47 10.72
C PRO A 26 16.88 -1.31 10.66
N GLU A 27 16.80 -2.59 10.99
CA GLU A 27 17.92 -3.54 10.94
C GLU A 27 18.43 -3.72 9.50
N LEU A 28 17.51 -3.84 8.53
CA LEU A 28 17.86 -3.91 7.11
C LEU A 28 18.43 -2.58 6.62
N MET A 29 17.85 -1.46 7.00
CA MET A 29 18.35 -0.12 6.67
C MET A 29 19.81 0.04 7.08
N PHE A 30 20.20 -0.33 8.31
CA PHE A 30 21.58 -0.29 8.78
C PHE A 30 22.50 -1.22 7.98
N LYS A 31 22.04 -2.43 7.66
CA LYS A 31 22.78 -3.39 6.84
C LYS A 31 23.07 -2.84 5.45
N LEU A 32 22.06 -2.23 4.79
CA LEU A 32 22.21 -1.62 3.47
C LEU A 32 23.10 -0.37 3.53
N ALA A 33 22.90 0.50 4.51
CA ALA A 33 23.73 1.69 4.73
C ALA A 33 25.21 1.32 4.83
N LYS A 34 25.55 0.30 5.63
CA LYS A 34 26.91 -0.21 5.76
C LYS A 34 27.45 -0.79 4.46
N ARG A 35 26.64 -1.60 3.73
CA ARG A 35 27.01 -2.22 2.45
C ARG A 35 27.36 -1.18 1.41
N ASN A 36 26.51 -0.16 1.31
CA ASN A 36 26.60 0.86 0.27
C ASN A 36 27.40 2.10 0.69
N LYS A 37 27.95 2.09 1.91
CA LYS A 37 28.70 3.22 2.49
C LYS A 37 27.90 4.54 2.49
N VAL A 38 26.58 4.43 2.72
CA VAL A 38 25.67 5.58 2.84
C VAL A 38 25.62 5.99 4.30
N ALA A 39 25.84 7.29 4.56
CA ALA A 39 25.65 7.84 5.90
C ALA A 39 24.15 7.97 6.19
N ILE A 40 23.70 7.45 7.34
CA ILE A 40 22.36 7.68 7.87
C ILE A 40 22.46 8.52 9.15
N PRO A 41 21.46 9.38 9.43
CA PRO A 41 21.53 10.30 10.58
C PRO A 41 21.29 9.64 11.94
N PHE A 42 21.26 8.31 12.00
CA PHE A 42 20.97 7.52 13.18
C PHE A 42 22.17 6.66 13.58
N LYS A 43 22.41 6.56 14.88
CA LYS A 43 23.52 5.78 15.43
C LYS A 43 23.14 4.34 15.78
N SER A 44 21.84 4.07 15.95
CA SER A 44 21.32 2.75 16.32
C SER A 44 19.90 2.51 15.78
N VAL A 45 19.50 1.25 15.76
CA VAL A 45 18.12 0.83 15.45
C VAL A 45 17.12 1.51 16.39
N ASP A 46 17.44 1.62 17.68
CA ASP A 46 16.55 2.27 18.65
C ASP A 46 16.37 3.76 18.37
N GLU A 47 17.43 4.47 17.95
CA GLU A 47 17.31 5.87 17.50
C GLU A 47 16.35 6.00 16.31
N VAL A 48 16.41 5.10 15.33
CA VAL A 48 15.47 5.10 14.21
C VAL A 48 14.03 4.92 14.71
N LYS A 49 13.80 3.92 15.57
CA LYS A 49 12.46 3.65 16.13
C LYS A 49 11.93 4.84 16.96
N LEU A 50 12.78 5.55 17.67
CA LEU A 50 12.40 6.76 18.40
C LEU A 50 12.06 7.94 17.47
N ALA A 51 12.69 8.01 16.29
CA ALA A 51 12.39 9.04 15.29
C ALA A 51 11.04 8.82 14.59
N TYR A 52 10.46 7.63 14.69
CA TYR A 52 9.14 7.32 14.11
C TYR A 52 8.00 7.92 14.96
N ASN A 53 8.08 9.21 15.22
CA ASN A 53 7.07 10.00 15.94
C ASN A 53 6.59 11.13 15.04
N PHE A 54 5.64 10.79 14.17
CA PHE A 54 5.16 11.67 13.11
C PHE A 54 4.06 12.62 13.61
N GLN A 55 3.98 13.79 12.97
CA GLN A 55 2.96 14.81 13.25
C GLN A 55 1.91 14.88 12.12
N ASN A 56 2.26 14.42 10.93
CA ASN A 56 1.47 14.39 9.71
C ASN A 56 2.21 13.58 8.64
N LEU A 57 1.60 13.41 7.49
CA LEU A 57 2.18 12.71 6.34
C LEU A 57 3.53 13.30 5.91
N GLN A 58 3.69 14.63 5.88
CA GLN A 58 4.95 15.26 5.45
C GLN A 58 6.12 14.91 6.37
N SER A 59 5.91 14.91 7.69
CA SER A 59 6.96 14.56 8.66
C SER A 59 7.40 13.10 8.56
N PHE A 60 6.51 12.22 8.12
CA PHE A 60 6.83 10.83 7.78
C PHE A 60 7.67 10.76 6.50
N LEU A 61 7.22 11.39 5.41
CA LEU A 61 7.89 11.38 4.12
C LEU A 61 9.34 11.87 4.21
N ASP A 62 9.62 12.86 5.07
CA ASP A 62 10.97 13.37 5.31
C ASP A 62 11.93 12.30 5.86
N ILE A 63 11.42 11.35 6.66
CA ILE A 63 12.20 10.22 7.19
C ILE A 63 12.21 9.06 6.19
N TYR A 64 11.09 8.77 5.57
CA TYR A 64 10.91 7.71 4.57
C TYR A 64 11.91 7.84 3.41
N TYR A 65 11.99 9.01 2.76
CA TYR A 65 12.92 9.23 1.66
C TYR A 65 14.39 9.11 2.09
N ARG A 66 14.72 9.51 3.32
CA ARG A 66 16.08 9.29 3.87
C ARG A 66 16.38 7.82 4.07
N GLY A 67 15.41 7.05 4.54
CA GLY A 67 15.51 5.59 4.64
C GLY A 67 15.71 4.92 3.29
N ALA A 68 14.94 5.32 2.28
CA ALA A 68 15.07 4.80 0.92
C ALA A 68 16.43 5.07 0.26
N ASN A 69 17.17 6.10 0.71
CA ASN A 69 18.48 6.46 0.15
C ASN A 69 19.57 5.39 0.33
N VAL A 70 19.39 4.44 1.23
CA VAL A 70 20.36 3.35 1.42
C VAL A 70 20.32 2.30 0.31
N MET A 71 19.26 2.29 -0.51
CA MET A 71 19.06 1.36 -1.62
C MET A 71 19.69 1.90 -2.90
N ILE A 72 20.75 1.24 -3.40
CA ILE A 72 21.54 1.67 -4.55
C ILE A 72 21.77 0.51 -5.53
N GLU A 73 22.10 -0.66 -4.99
CA GLU A 73 22.52 -1.82 -5.76
C GLU A 73 21.35 -2.77 -6.05
N LYS A 74 21.47 -3.58 -7.10
CA LYS A 74 20.51 -4.64 -7.46
C LYS A 74 20.05 -5.45 -6.25
N LYS A 75 21.04 -5.88 -5.46
CA LYS A 75 20.79 -6.74 -4.29
C LYS A 75 19.97 -6.05 -3.20
N ASP A 76 19.95 -4.72 -3.13
CA ASP A 76 19.20 -3.99 -2.13
C ASP A 76 17.69 -4.15 -2.35
N PHE A 77 17.24 -3.96 -3.58
CA PHE A 77 15.84 -4.11 -3.98
C PHE A 77 15.36 -5.56 -3.87
N PHE A 78 16.22 -6.50 -4.25
CA PHE A 78 15.93 -7.92 -4.06
C PHE A 78 15.82 -8.29 -2.58
N ASP A 79 16.81 -7.92 -1.74
CA ASP A 79 16.84 -8.25 -0.32
C ASP A 79 15.63 -7.62 0.41
N LEU A 80 15.26 -6.36 0.09
CA LEU A 80 14.10 -5.69 0.63
C LEU A 80 12.81 -6.45 0.29
N THR A 81 12.58 -6.68 -0.99
CA THR A 81 11.35 -7.36 -1.46
C THR A 81 11.27 -8.79 -0.90
N TRP A 82 12.38 -9.51 -0.88
CA TRP A 82 12.42 -10.84 -0.28
C TRP A 82 12.10 -10.83 1.22
N SER A 83 12.64 -9.83 1.96
CA SER A 83 12.33 -9.67 3.38
C SER A 83 10.83 -9.44 3.61
N TYR A 84 10.19 -8.60 2.79
CA TYR A 84 8.75 -8.40 2.83
C TYR A 84 7.97 -9.69 2.50
N MET A 85 8.38 -10.45 1.48
CA MET A 85 7.70 -11.70 1.12
C MET A 85 7.77 -12.76 2.23
N LEU A 86 8.84 -12.77 3.04
CA LEU A 86 8.89 -13.57 4.26
C LEU A 86 7.86 -13.10 5.31
N LYS A 87 7.66 -11.78 5.43
CA LYS A 87 6.59 -11.22 6.28
C LYS A 87 5.20 -11.57 5.77
N CYS A 88 4.99 -11.60 4.45
CA CYS A 88 3.74 -12.11 3.87
C CYS A 88 3.47 -13.56 4.33
N LYS A 89 4.49 -14.42 4.29
CA LYS A 89 4.36 -15.81 4.76
C LYS A 89 4.00 -15.90 6.24
N GLU A 90 4.66 -15.09 7.10
CA GLU A 90 4.36 -15.01 8.53
C GLU A 90 2.92 -14.52 8.81
N ASN A 91 2.36 -13.68 7.94
CA ASN A 91 1.03 -13.09 8.08
C ASN A 91 -0.08 -13.83 7.29
N ASN A 92 0.24 -14.99 6.71
CA ASN A 92 -0.67 -15.75 5.83
C ASN A 92 -1.25 -14.93 4.67
N ILE A 93 -0.47 -14.00 4.13
CA ILE A 93 -0.78 -13.27 2.92
C ILE A 93 -0.44 -14.18 1.74
N VAL A 94 -1.45 -14.51 0.93
CA VAL A 94 -1.33 -15.42 -0.22
C VAL A 94 -1.27 -14.68 -1.55
N HIS A 95 -1.62 -13.40 -1.52
CA HIS A 95 -1.52 -12.47 -2.65
C HIS A 95 -1.16 -11.07 -2.16
N THR A 96 -0.29 -10.37 -2.90
CA THR A 96 0.03 -8.97 -2.60
C THR A 96 0.12 -8.13 -3.87
N GLU A 97 -0.33 -6.88 -3.79
CA GLU A 97 -0.16 -5.86 -4.84
C GLU A 97 0.65 -4.73 -4.25
N ILE A 98 1.94 -4.71 -4.58
CA ILE A 98 2.90 -3.78 -3.98
C ILE A 98 3.06 -2.53 -4.82
N PHE A 99 3.16 -1.39 -4.15
CA PHE A 99 3.60 -0.13 -4.73
C PHE A 99 5.12 -0.03 -4.74
N PHE A 100 5.68 0.65 -5.74
CA PHE A 100 7.05 1.12 -5.72
C PHE A 100 7.14 2.49 -6.37
N ASP A 101 8.07 3.32 -5.89
CA ASP A 101 8.25 4.72 -6.26
C ASP A 101 9.53 4.91 -7.07
N PRO A 102 9.54 4.69 -8.39
CA PRO A 102 10.78 4.77 -9.16
C PRO A 102 11.42 6.16 -9.08
N GLN A 103 10.65 7.23 -8.97
CA GLN A 103 11.17 8.60 -8.89
C GLN A 103 12.01 8.83 -7.62
N THR A 104 11.72 8.14 -6.52
CA THR A 104 12.53 8.12 -5.29
C THR A 104 13.96 7.65 -5.57
N HIS A 105 14.14 6.78 -6.57
CA HIS A 105 15.42 6.17 -6.90
C HIS A 105 16.08 6.82 -8.11
N THR A 106 15.32 7.09 -9.19
CA THR A 106 15.87 7.63 -10.44
C THR A 106 16.41 9.05 -10.30
N THR A 107 15.84 9.87 -9.43
CA THR A 107 16.36 11.21 -9.08
C THR A 107 17.76 11.16 -8.45
N ARG A 108 18.14 10.01 -7.86
CA ARG A 108 19.47 9.76 -7.28
C ARG A 108 20.43 9.03 -8.23
N GLY A 109 20.01 8.82 -9.49
CA GLY A 109 20.83 8.11 -10.51
C GLY A 109 20.72 6.59 -10.47
N VAL A 110 19.84 5.99 -9.66
CA VAL A 110 19.53 4.56 -9.70
C VAL A 110 18.61 4.30 -10.89
N LYS A 111 19.00 3.40 -11.79
CA LYS A 111 18.24 3.14 -13.02
C LYS A 111 16.91 2.46 -12.73
N PHE A 112 15.85 2.86 -13.46
CA PHE A 112 14.53 2.25 -13.39
C PHE A 112 14.58 0.72 -13.57
N ASP A 113 15.29 0.24 -14.60
CA ASP A 113 15.43 -1.19 -14.89
C ASP A 113 16.06 -1.96 -13.71
N LEU A 114 17.01 -1.33 -13.02
CA LEU A 114 17.66 -1.94 -11.87
C LEU A 114 16.64 -2.17 -10.74
N VAL A 115 15.77 -1.19 -10.48
CA VAL A 115 14.74 -1.28 -9.42
C VAL A 115 13.72 -2.35 -9.77
N ILE A 116 13.02 -2.19 -10.89
CA ILE A 116 11.89 -3.05 -11.25
C ILE A 116 12.29 -4.51 -11.45
N ASN A 117 13.45 -4.78 -12.10
CA ASN A 117 13.87 -6.15 -12.35
C ASN A 117 14.20 -6.89 -11.06
N ASN A 118 14.83 -6.24 -10.08
CA ASN A 118 15.21 -6.91 -8.84
C ASN A 118 14.05 -7.06 -7.84
N ILE A 119 13.08 -6.15 -7.85
CA ILE A 119 11.78 -6.35 -7.18
C ILE A 119 11.09 -7.56 -7.79
N HIS A 120 10.93 -7.60 -9.11
CA HIS A 120 10.26 -8.68 -9.82
C HIS A 120 10.95 -10.04 -9.60
N ASP A 121 12.27 -10.11 -9.63
CA ASP A 121 13.02 -11.36 -9.41
C ASP A 121 12.74 -11.93 -8.01
N ALA A 122 12.65 -11.07 -6.97
CA ALA A 122 12.30 -11.51 -5.63
C ALA A 122 10.86 -12.01 -5.54
N LEU A 123 9.92 -11.37 -6.26
CA LEU A 123 8.52 -11.80 -6.31
C LEU A 123 8.36 -13.15 -7.04
N VAL A 124 9.10 -13.36 -8.14
CA VAL A 124 9.14 -14.66 -8.84
C VAL A 124 9.67 -15.75 -7.92
N LYS A 125 10.73 -15.48 -7.16
CA LYS A 125 11.24 -16.40 -6.15
C LYS A 125 10.19 -16.71 -5.09
N ALA A 126 9.49 -15.69 -4.59
CA ALA A 126 8.45 -15.87 -3.57
C ALA A 126 7.26 -16.73 -4.08
N LYS A 127 6.88 -16.56 -5.34
CA LYS A 127 5.87 -17.42 -5.96
C LYS A 127 6.31 -18.88 -5.98
N ASN A 128 7.57 -19.14 -6.34
CA ASN A 128 8.10 -20.49 -6.48
C ASN A 128 8.36 -21.18 -5.13
N GLU A 129 8.89 -20.45 -4.14
CA GLU A 129 9.32 -21.03 -2.86
C GLU A 129 8.28 -20.91 -1.74
N LEU A 130 7.46 -19.85 -1.76
CA LEU A 130 6.46 -19.55 -0.71
C LEU A 130 5.02 -19.75 -1.17
N GLY A 131 4.78 -19.88 -2.49
CA GLY A 131 3.44 -20.01 -3.07
C GLY A 131 2.63 -18.71 -3.07
N ILE A 132 3.26 -17.55 -2.87
CA ILE A 132 2.60 -16.25 -2.77
C ILE A 132 2.57 -15.58 -4.14
N SER A 133 1.37 -15.26 -4.64
CA SER A 133 1.21 -14.49 -5.86
C SER A 133 1.36 -12.99 -5.62
N SER A 134 1.79 -12.25 -6.63
CA SER A 134 2.02 -10.81 -6.50
C SER A 134 1.77 -10.05 -7.78
N LYS A 135 1.47 -8.74 -7.65
CA LYS A 135 1.45 -7.77 -8.75
C LYS A 135 2.24 -6.53 -8.33
N ILE A 136 2.74 -5.78 -9.31
CA ILE A 136 3.47 -4.54 -9.08
C ILE A 136 2.68 -3.39 -9.65
N ILE A 137 2.49 -2.34 -8.86
CA ILE A 137 1.89 -1.06 -9.24
C ILE A 137 2.97 0.00 -9.10
N MET A 138 3.23 0.75 -10.16
CA MET A 138 4.20 1.83 -10.17
C MET A 138 3.51 3.14 -9.79
N CYS A 139 3.97 3.82 -8.75
CA CYS A 139 3.39 5.07 -8.32
C CYS A 139 4.14 6.29 -8.87
N PHE A 140 3.37 7.36 -9.14
CA PHE A 140 3.87 8.68 -9.44
C PHE A 140 3.83 9.53 -8.16
N LEU A 141 4.95 10.18 -7.83
CA LEU A 141 5.06 11.08 -6.69
C LEU A 141 4.35 12.40 -6.99
N ARG A 142 3.19 12.63 -6.35
CA ARG A 142 2.28 13.75 -6.67
C ARG A 142 2.82 15.13 -6.31
N HIS A 143 3.85 15.22 -5.48
CA HIS A 143 4.53 16.49 -5.20
C HIS A 143 5.43 16.96 -6.36
N LEU A 144 5.78 16.06 -7.29
CA LEU A 144 6.47 16.39 -8.54
C LEU A 144 5.49 16.86 -9.62
N ASP A 145 6.00 17.37 -10.73
CA ASP A 145 5.18 17.76 -11.87
C ASP A 145 4.73 16.56 -12.73
N GLU A 146 3.68 16.75 -13.52
CA GLU A 146 3.14 15.72 -14.41
C GLU A 146 4.15 15.31 -15.50
N GLU A 147 5.03 16.21 -15.93
CA GLU A 147 6.08 15.90 -16.92
C GLU A 147 7.10 14.88 -16.37
N SER A 148 7.39 14.95 -15.07
CA SER A 148 8.17 13.91 -14.38
C SER A 148 7.45 12.56 -14.39
N ALA A 149 6.12 12.54 -14.20
CA ALA A 149 5.32 11.32 -14.28
C ALA A 149 5.30 10.74 -15.71
N PHE A 150 5.23 11.57 -16.75
CA PHE A 150 5.35 11.10 -18.14
C PHE A 150 6.71 10.42 -18.43
N LYS A 151 7.82 11.00 -17.97
CA LYS A 151 9.14 10.38 -18.11
C LYS A 151 9.22 9.02 -17.41
N THR A 152 8.56 8.91 -16.25
CA THR A 152 8.48 7.66 -15.49
C THR A 152 7.59 6.64 -16.19
N LEU A 153 6.45 7.06 -16.76
CA LEU A 153 5.58 6.21 -17.56
C LEU A 153 6.33 5.66 -18.80
N ASP A 154 7.07 6.50 -19.50
CA ASP A 154 7.86 6.08 -20.67
C ASP A 154 8.87 4.97 -20.32
N GLN A 155 9.48 5.04 -19.13
CA GLN A 155 10.37 3.96 -18.64
C GLN A 155 9.57 2.68 -18.33
N ALA A 156 8.37 2.80 -17.78
CA ALA A 156 7.51 1.67 -17.44
C ALA A 156 7.01 0.89 -18.67
N LEU A 157 6.87 1.57 -19.83
CA LEU A 157 6.37 0.92 -21.06
C LEU A 157 7.22 -0.27 -21.50
N ALA A 158 8.53 -0.25 -21.22
CA ALA A 158 9.42 -1.38 -21.50
C ALA A 158 9.23 -2.58 -20.54
N HIS A 159 8.44 -2.41 -19.47
CA HIS A 159 8.24 -3.40 -18.39
C HIS A 159 6.76 -3.72 -18.14
N LYS A 160 5.91 -3.58 -19.16
CA LYS A 160 4.47 -3.88 -19.07
C LYS A 160 4.17 -5.33 -18.67
N ASP A 161 5.07 -6.24 -18.93
CA ASP A 161 5.00 -7.64 -18.50
C ASP A 161 5.13 -7.81 -16.97
N LYS A 162 5.68 -6.82 -16.27
CA LYS A 162 5.95 -6.83 -14.82
C LYS A 162 5.03 -5.91 -14.03
N ILE A 163 4.59 -4.80 -14.64
CA ILE A 163 3.80 -3.75 -13.99
C ILE A 163 2.35 -3.86 -14.44
N ILE A 164 1.43 -4.13 -13.50
CA ILE A 164 -0.01 -4.27 -13.80
C ILE A 164 -0.72 -2.93 -13.90
N GLY A 165 -0.24 -1.93 -13.20
CA GLY A 165 -0.93 -0.65 -13.08
C GLY A 165 -0.04 0.49 -12.62
N VAL A 166 -0.61 1.69 -12.61
CA VAL A 166 0.00 2.90 -12.10
C VAL A 166 -0.80 3.46 -10.92
N GLY A 167 -0.10 4.09 -9.99
CA GLY A 167 -0.66 4.74 -8.81
C GLY A 167 -0.27 6.21 -8.70
N LEU A 168 -0.92 6.92 -7.78
CA LEU A 168 -0.58 8.29 -7.37
C LEU A 168 -0.43 8.31 -5.85
N ASP A 169 0.72 8.74 -5.34
CA ASP A 169 1.01 8.74 -3.91
C ASP A 169 1.84 9.95 -3.45
N SER A 170 2.43 9.89 -2.25
CA SER A 170 3.20 10.95 -1.63
C SER A 170 2.31 12.07 -1.05
N SER A 171 2.86 13.27 -0.80
CA SER A 171 2.23 14.39 -0.09
C SER A 171 0.90 14.79 -0.72
N GLU A 172 -0.22 14.50 -0.02
CA GLU A 172 -1.56 14.67 -0.58
C GLU A 172 -1.99 16.14 -0.59
N LEU A 173 -1.83 16.86 0.52
CA LEU A 173 -2.31 18.22 0.65
C LEU A 173 -1.63 19.18 -0.34
N GLY A 174 -2.44 19.90 -1.10
CA GLY A 174 -1.98 20.85 -2.12
C GLY A 174 -1.59 20.23 -3.46
N ASN A 175 -1.65 18.89 -3.59
CA ASN A 175 -1.32 18.16 -4.82
C ASN A 175 -2.54 17.40 -5.33
N LEU A 176 -3.43 18.11 -6.01
CA LEU A 176 -4.71 17.57 -6.51
C LEU A 176 -4.50 16.43 -7.51
N PRO A 177 -5.35 15.37 -7.49
CA PRO A 177 -5.31 14.30 -8.49
C PRO A 177 -5.44 14.82 -9.94
N SER A 178 -6.27 15.81 -10.19
CA SER A 178 -6.49 16.42 -11.52
C SER A 178 -5.21 16.92 -12.19
N LYS A 179 -4.16 17.23 -11.42
CA LYS A 179 -2.83 17.59 -11.93
C LYS A 179 -2.19 16.48 -12.80
N PHE A 180 -2.63 15.23 -12.65
CA PHE A 180 -2.08 14.04 -13.30
C PHE A 180 -3.04 13.42 -14.33
N GLU A 181 -4.09 14.15 -14.74
CA GLU A 181 -5.13 13.63 -15.65
C GLU A 181 -4.53 13.11 -16.97
N ARG A 182 -3.61 13.85 -17.60
CA ARG A 182 -3.07 13.49 -18.91
C ARG A 182 -2.21 12.21 -18.85
N VAL A 183 -1.35 12.10 -17.83
CA VAL A 183 -0.48 10.93 -17.68
C VAL A 183 -1.29 9.67 -17.32
N PHE A 184 -2.34 9.79 -16.49
CA PHE A 184 -3.23 8.66 -16.19
C PHE A 184 -4.03 8.23 -17.41
N ARG A 185 -4.56 9.19 -18.21
CA ARG A 185 -5.21 8.86 -19.48
C ARG A 185 -4.26 8.11 -20.41
N LYS A 186 -3.01 8.56 -20.54
CA LYS A 186 -1.99 7.85 -21.33
C LYS A 186 -1.71 6.45 -20.78
N ALA A 187 -1.59 6.30 -19.49
CA ALA A 187 -1.39 4.99 -18.85
C ALA A 187 -2.55 4.02 -19.15
N ILE A 188 -3.81 4.50 -19.09
CA ILE A 188 -4.99 3.71 -19.46
C ILE A 188 -4.95 3.29 -20.94
N GLU A 189 -4.60 4.22 -21.85
CA GLU A 189 -4.44 3.92 -23.28
C GLU A 189 -3.38 2.84 -23.52
N GLU A 190 -2.34 2.81 -22.69
CA GLU A 190 -1.29 1.78 -22.72
C GLU A 190 -1.68 0.46 -22.05
N GLY A 191 -2.87 0.39 -21.45
CA GLY A 191 -3.43 -0.82 -20.84
C GLY A 191 -3.11 -1.03 -19.36
N PHE A 192 -2.55 -0.04 -18.67
CA PHE A 192 -2.34 -0.09 -17.23
C PHE A 192 -3.63 0.10 -16.45
N LEU A 193 -3.79 -0.62 -15.35
CA LEU A 193 -4.79 -0.34 -14.33
C LEU A 193 -4.38 0.90 -13.53
N THR A 194 -5.36 1.58 -12.91
CA THR A 194 -5.10 2.83 -12.18
C THR A 194 -5.62 2.77 -10.75
N VAL A 195 -4.82 3.26 -9.82
CA VAL A 195 -5.16 3.45 -8.41
C VAL A 195 -4.66 4.83 -7.94
N ALA A 196 -5.15 5.35 -6.83
CA ALA A 196 -4.62 6.60 -6.28
C ALA A 196 -4.92 6.73 -4.79
N HIS A 197 -3.95 7.24 -4.04
CA HIS A 197 -4.17 7.76 -2.70
C HIS A 197 -5.06 8.99 -2.79
N ALA A 198 -6.20 8.96 -2.12
CA ALA A 198 -7.12 10.09 -2.06
C ALA A 198 -7.99 10.02 -0.81
N GLY A 199 -8.16 11.16 -0.13
CA GLY A 199 -8.96 11.24 1.08
C GLY A 199 -8.32 10.54 2.28
N GLU A 200 -6.99 10.57 2.36
CA GLU A 200 -6.23 10.29 3.58
C GLU A 200 -6.21 11.54 4.45
N GLU A 201 -5.43 12.57 4.09
CA GLU A 201 -5.44 13.89 4.71
C GLU A 201 -6.32 14.86 3.91
N GLY A 202 -6.41 14.70 2.60
CA GLY A 202 -7.16 15.55 1.68
C GLY A 202 -8.68 15.37 1.80
N PRO A 203 -9.47 16.41 1.46
CA PRO A 203 -10.92 16.37 1.57
C PRO A 203 -11.56 15.40 0.56
N PRO A 204 -12.87 15.06 0.70
CA PRO A 204 -13.60 14.20 -0.22
C PRO A 204 -13.49 14.57 -1.69
N GLN A 205 -13.25 15.86 -2.00
CA GLN A 205 -13.00 16.34 -3.36
C GLN A 205 -11.84 15.59 -4.03
N TYR A 206 -10.78 15.22 -3.29
CA TYR A 206 -9.64 14.49 -3.88
C TYR A 206 -10.05 13.08 -4.31
N ILE A 207 -10.99 12.46 -3.60
CA ILE A 207 -11.56 11.17 -4.01
C ILE A 207 -12.38 11.34 -5.29
N TRP A 208 -13.24 12.39 -5.36
CA TRP A 208 -13.97 12.72 -6.59
C TRP A 208 -13.02 12.92 -7.77
N GLU A 209 -11.96 13.71 -7.60
CA GLU A 209 -10.99 13.96 -8.67
C GLU A 209 -10.26 12.67 -9.11
N ALA A 210 -9.89 11.80 -8.18
CA ALA A 210 -9.28 10.51 -8.52
C ALA A 210 -10.24 9.64 -9.36
N LEU A 211 -11.53 9.63 -9.03
CA LEU A 211 -12.55 8.90 -9.79
C LEU A 211 -12.83 9.54 -11.15
N ASP A 212 -12.98 10.87 -11.18
CA ASP A 212 -13.48 11.60 -12.36
C ASP A 212 -12.36 11.90 -13.37
N PHE A 213 -11.15 12.23 -12.94
CA PHE A 213 -10.04 12.58 -13.82
C PHE A 213 -9.07 11.42 -14.05
N LEU A 214 -8.70 10.69 -12.98
CA LEU A 214 -7.73 9.59 -13.09
C LEU A 214 -8.37 8.25 -13.43
N LYS A 215 -9.72 8.15 -13.36
CA LYS A 215 -10.49 6.93 -13.67
C LYS A 215 -10.00 5.70 -12.92
N VAL A 216 -9.63 5.90 -11.64
CA VAL A 216 -9.06 4.83 -10.83
C VAL A 216 -10.02 3.68 -10.59
N LYS A 217 -9.47 2.46 -10.50
CA LYS A 217 -10.20 1.24 -10.19
C LYS A 217 -10.32 0.99 -8.69
N ARG A 218 -9.48 1.68 -7.90
CA ARG A 218 -9.39 1.55 -6.45
C ARG A 218 -8.88 2.87 -5.89
N ILE A 219 -9.44 3.28 -4.76
CA ILE A 219 -8.96 4.41 -3.95
C ILE A 219 -8.10 3.85 -2.83
N ASP A 220 -6.90 4.37 -2.69
CA ASP A 220 -6.03 4.04 -1.58
C ASP A 220 -6.32 4.99 -0.41
N HIS A 221 -6.52 4.46 0.80
CA HIS A 221 -7.13 5.04 2.00
C HIS A 221 -8.62 5.33 1.86
N GLY A 222 -9.01 6.52 1.38
CA GLY A 222 -10.40 6.94 1.20
C GLY A 222 -11.17 7.18 2.50
N VAL A 223 -10.48 7.32 3.64
CA VAL A 223 -11.09 7.37 4.99
C VAL A 223 -11.98 8.61 5.20
N ARG A 224 -11.76 9.68 4.43
CA ARG A 224 -12.57 10.91 4.51
C ARG A 224 -13.82 10.88 3.63
N CYS A 225 -14.10 9.77 2.95
CA CYS A 225 -15.30 9.64 2.10
C CYS A 225 -16.62 9.85 2.86
N LEU A 226 -16.66 9.53 4.17
CA LEU A 226 -17.86 9.69 5.01
C LEU A 226 -18.24 11.16 5.28
N GLU A 227 -17.39 12.12 4.93
CA GLU A 227 -17.66 13.56 5.04
C GLU A 227 -18.55 14.07 3.89
N ASP A 228 -18.76 13.26 2.83
CA ASP A 228 -19.64 13.55 1.70
C ASP A 228 -20.59 12.36 1.47
N GLU A 229 -21.90 12.57 1.74
CA GLU A 229 -22.90 11.50 1.62
C GLU A 229 -23.09 11.03 0.16
N LYS A 230 -22.98 11.94 -0.82
CA LYS A 230 -23.11 11.58 -2.25
C LYS A 230 -21.93 10.73 -2.69
N LEU A 231 -20.71 11.06 -2.24
CA LEU A 231 -19.53 10.24 -2.47
C LEU A 231 -19.66 8.87 -1.81
N THR A 232 -20.07 8.84 -0.53
CA THR A 232 -20.30 7.60 0.20
C THR A 232 -21.29 6.70 -0.53
N GLN A 233 -22.40 7.28 -1.01
CA GLN A 233 -23.40 6.55 -1.79
C GLN A 233 -22.84 5.99 -3.10
N LYS A 234 -22.11 6.80 -3.87
CA LYS A 234 -21.45 6.36 -5.12
C LYS A 234 -20.49 5.20 -4.87
N LEU A 235 -19.58 5.34 -3.89
CA LEU A 235 -18.60 4.32 -3.55
C LEU A 235 -19.27 2.98 -3.15
N ARG A 236 -20.38 3.05 -2.41
CA ARG A 236 -21.17 1.89 -2.03
C ARG A 236 -21.88 1.26 -3.23
N ASP A 237 -22.60 2.05 -4.00
CA ASP A 237 -23.48 1.54 -5.08
C ASP A 237 -22.64 0.97 -6.25
N GLU A 238 -21.48 1.57 -6.54
CA GLU A 238 -20.54 1.09 -7.55
C GLU A 238 -19.50 0.10 -6.99
N GLN A 239 -19.55 -0.20 -5.67
CA GLN A 239 -18.60 -1.08 -4.99
C GLN A 239 -17.14 -0.76 -5.31
N ILE A 240 -16.79 0.53 -5.27
CA ILE A 240 -15.42 1.01 -5.49
C ILE A 240 -14.56 0.63 -4.28
N PRO A 241 -13.44 -0.11 -4.48
CA PRO A 241 -12.61 -0.56 -3.37
C PRO A 241 -11.87 0.58 -2.66
N LEU A 242 -11.75 0.47 -1.33
CA LEU A 242 -11.00 1.39 -0.47
C LEU A 242 -9.97 0.60 0.35
N THR A 243 -8.68 0.80 0.10
CA THR A 243 -7.58 0.14 0.83
C THR A 243 -7.21 0.91 2.09
N VAL A 244 -7.94 0.66 3.17
CA VAL A 244 -7.77 1.40 4.43
C VAL A 244 -6.54 0.91 5.19
N CYS A 245 -5.75 1.84 5.74
CA CYS A 245 -4.51 1.58 6.48
C CYS A 245 -4.59 2.14 7.91
N PRO A 246 -5.25 1.44 8.86
CA PRO A 246 -5.65 2.05 10.13
C PRO A 246 -4.49 2.49 11.02
N LEU A 247 -3.40 1.69 11.11
CA LEU A 247 -2.24 2.08 11.91
C LEU A 247 -1.51 3.27 11.30
N SER A 248 -1.38 3.32 9.96
CA SER A 248 -0.87 4.47 9.23
C SER A 248 -1.68 5.73 9.58
N ASN A 249 -2.99 5.67 9.41
CA ASN A 249 -3.88 6.81 9.65
C ASN A 249 -3.80 7.36 11.09
N VAL A 250 -3.55 6.50 12.07
CA VAL A 250 -3.31 6.94 13.47
C VAL A 250 -1.90 7.52 13.62
N ARG A 251 -0.87 6.87 13.05
CA ARG A 251 0.52 7.32 13.16
C ARG A 251 0.77 8.66 12.45
N LEU A 252 0.02 8.93 11.39
CA LEU A 252 0.05 10.19 10.63
C LEU A 252 -0.93 11.24 11.16
N CYS A 253 -1.56 10.97 12.32
CA CYS A 253 -2.47 11.89 13.01
C CYS A 253 -3.77 12.23 12.23
N VAL A 254 -4.16 11.42 11.23
CA VAL A 254 -5.47 11.51 10.59
C VAL A 254 -6.57 11.18 11.60
N PHE A 255 -6.34 10.20 12.46
CA PHE A 255 -7.14 9.91 13.64
C PHE A 255 -6.27 10.00 14.90
N LYS A 256 -6.84 10.51 16.00
CA LYS A 256 -6.11 10.66 17.27
C LYS A 256 -5.73 9.32 17.90
N LYS A 257 -6.59 8.34 17.76
CA LYS A 257 -6.42 6.97 18.28
C LYS A 257 -7.26 5.99 17.46
N LEU A 258 -6.94 4.72 17.55
CA LEU A 258 -7.55 3.70 16.71
C LEU A 258 -9.06 3.49 17.01
N GLU A 259 -9.51 3.75 18.26
CA GLU A 259 -10.91 3.69 18.64
C GLU A 259 -11.78 4.75 17.94
N ASP A 260 -11.16 5.85 17.47
CA ASP A 260 -11.85 6.91 16.73
C ASP A 260 -11.91 6.61 15.22
N HIS A 261 -11.20 5.57 14.75
CA HIS A 261 -11.09 5.25 13.34
C HIS A 261 -12.45 4.80 12.76
N ASN A 262 -12.77 5.27 11.58
CA ASN A 262 -14.09 5.08 10.96
C ASN A 262 -14.26 3.76 10.17
N LEU A 263 -13.28 2.85 10.16
CA LEU A 263 -13.31 1.57 9.43
C LEU A 263 -14.62 0.78 9.66
N LYS A 264 -15.04 0.63 10.94
CA LYS A 264 -16.29 -0.10 11.25
C LYS A 264 -17.52 0.58 10.65
N LYS A 265 -17.57 1.93 10.69
CA LYS A 265 -18.69 2.69 10.09
C LYS A 265 -18.72 2.54 8.56
N MET A 266 -17.54 2.53 7.92
CA MET A 266 -17.43 2.30 6.47
C MET A 266 -17.95 0.90 6.12
N LEU A 267 -17.51 -0.12 6.86
CA LEU A 267 -17.93 -1.51 6.67
C LEU A 267 -19.46 -1.69 6.87
N ASP A 268 -20.04 -1.05 7.91
CA ASP A 268 -21.47 -1.09 8.23
C ASP A 268 -22.32 -0.38 7.16
N LYS A 269 -21.80 0.69 6.56
CA LYS A 269 -22.46 1.37 5.43
C LYS A 269 -22.39 0.56 4.11
N GLY A 270 -21.75 -0.60 4.11
CA GLY A 270 -21.66 -1.47 2.95
C GLY A 270 -20.59 -1.07 1.92
N LEU A 271 -19.64 -0.21 2.30
CA LEU A 271 -18.50 0.14 1.46
C LEU A 271 -17.57 -1.07 1.29
N LEU A 272 -16.95 -1.18 0.13
CA LEU A 272 -15.99 -2.25 -0.18
C LEU A 272 -14.62 -1.88 0.40
N VAL A 273 -14.49 -2.02 1.73
CA VAL A 273 -13.26 -1.70 2.48
C VAL A 273 -12.49 -2.95 2.86
N MET A 274 -11.17 -2.85 2.92
CA MET A 274 -10.25 -3.85 3.45
C MET A 274 -9.14 -3.17 4.23
N VAL A 275 -8.45 -3.95 5.09
CA VAL A 275 -7.31 -3.47 5.90
C VAL A 275 -6.01 -3.80 5.21
N ASN A 276 -5.06 -2.86 5.26
CA ASN A 276 -3.70 -2.99 4.73
C ASN A 276 -2.69 -2.37 5.71
N SER A 277 -1.40 -2.56 5.45
CA SER A 277 -0.34 -2.10 6.36
C SER A 277 0.40 -0.84 5.93
N ASP A 278 0.29 -0.44 4.65
CA ASP A 278 0.92 0.77 4.10
C ASP A 278 2.46 0.71 4.15
N ASP A 279 3.08 1.30 5.15
CA ASP A 279 4.51 1.30 5.44
C ASP A 279 4.78 0.59 6.79
N PRO A 280 4.69 -0.75 6.85
CA PRO A 280 4.63 -1.51 8.11
C PRO A 280 5.83 -1.33 9.01
N ALA A 281 7.03 -1.07 8.44
CA ALA A 281 8.24 -0.85 9.22
C ALA A 281 8.20 0.48 9.98
N TYR A 282 7.42 1.45 9.51
CA TYR A 282 7.29 2.79 10.10
C TYR A 282 6.07 2.92 10.99
N PHE A 283 4.95 2.26 10.65
CA PHE A 283 3.67 2.44 11.34
C PHE A 283 3.38 1.38 12.41
N GLY A 284 4.30 0.44 12.60
CA GLY A 284 4.30 -0.44 13.77
C GLY A 284 3.52 -1.72 13.61
N GLY A 285 3.41 -2.24 12.38
CA GLY A 285 2.94 -3.59 12.17
C GLY A 285 2.44 -3.94 10.79
N TYR A 286 2.65 -5.20 10.43
CA TYR A 286 2.14 -5.83 9.22
C TYR A 286 0.65 -6.13 9.33
N LEU A 287 0.07 -6.74 8.31
CA LEU A 287 -1.37 -6.92 8.13
C LEU A 287 -2.08 -7.55 9.33
N ASN A 288 -1.56 -8.65 9.90
CA ASN A 288 -2.17 -9.29 11.06
C ASN A 288 -2.18 -8.37 12.29
N THR A 289 -1.14 -7.57 12.48
CA THR A 289 -1.09 -6.59 13.58
C THR A 289 -2.14 -5.51 13.39
N ASN A 290 -2.32 -5.00 12.16
CA ASN A 290 -3.38 -4.05 11.82
C ASN A 290 -4.76 -4.63 12.15
N LEU A 291 -5.06 -5.85 11.68
CA LEU A 291 -6.35 -6.52 11.92
C LEU A 291 -6.61 -6.77 13.40
N ILE A 292 -5.62 -7.28 14.15
CA ILE A 292 -5.76 -7.56 15.58
C ILE A 292 -6.04 -6.28 16.35
N LYS A 293 -5.26 -5.22 16.12
CA LYS A 293 -5.46 -3.93 16.79
C LYS A 293 -6.81 -3.29 16.43
N CYS A 294 -7.22 -3.39 15.14
CA CYS A 294 -8.54 -2.93 14.72
C CYS A 294 -9.68 -3.73 15.39
N GLN A 295 -9.50 -5.05 15.47
CA GLN A 295 -10.47 -5.91 16.15
C GLN A 295 -10.66 -5.50 17.61
N GLU A 296 -9.57 -5.26 18.35
CA GLU A 296 -9.58 -4.86 19.74
C GLU A 296 -10.18 -3.45 19.94
N ALA A 297 -9.72 -2.47 19.14
CA ALA A 297 -10.11 -1.07 19.30
C ALA A 297 -11.52 -0.77 18.80
N LEU A 298 -11.98 -1.42 17.73
CA LEU A 298 -13.27 -1.18 17.09
C LEU A 298 -14.32 -2.25 17.41
N ASN A 299 -13.96 -3.23 18.26
CA ASN A 299 -14.82 -4.36 18.64
C ASN A 299 -15.39 -5.09 17.41
N LEU A 300 -14.51 -5.38 16.41
CA LEU A 300 -14.92 -6.07 15.20
C LEU A 300 -15.32 -7.51 15.53
N SER A 301 -16.46 -7.95 14.99
CA SER A 301 -16.93 -9.32 15.11
C SER A 301 -16.11 -10.27 14.19
N LYS A 302 -16.28 -11.55 14.37
CA LYS A 302 -15.71 -12.59 13.50
C LYS A 302 -16.18 -12.42 12.05
N GLU A 303 -17.44 -12.06 11.86
CA GLU A 303 -18.05 -11.79 10.57
C GLU A 303 -17.46 -10.53 9.92
N ASP A 304 -17.20 -9.48 10.69
CA ASP A 304 -16.51 -8.28 10.19
C ASP A 304 -15.10 -8.62 9.68
N ILE A 305 -14.34 -9.40 10.45
CA ILE A 305 -12.99 -9.84 10.07
C ILE A 305 -13.03 -10.68 8.78
N LYS A 306 -13.94 -11.66 8.69
CA LYS A 306 -14.12 -12.44 7.45
C LYS A 306 -14.51 -11.55 6.27
N LYS A 307 -15.40 -10.58 6.49
CA LYS A 307 -15.84 -9.65 5.44
C LYS A 307 -14.67 -8.80 4.93
N LEU A 308 -13.81 -8.28 5.82
CA LEU A 308 -12.60 -7.54 5.44
C LEU A 308 -11.65 -8.40 4.59
N ALA A 309 -11.46 -9.67 4.97
CA ALA A 309 -10.64 -10.61 4.20
C ALA A 309 -11.25 -10.94 2.83
N ILE A 310 -12.54 -11.22 2.76
CA ILE A 310 -13.24 -11.44 1.49
C ILE A 310 -13.13 -10.22 0.58
N ASN A 311 -13.28 -9.02 1.16
CA ASN A 311 -13.17 -7.78 0.43
C ASN A 311 -11.76 -7.58 -0.17
N SER A 312 -10.69 -8.02 0.53
CA SER A 312 -9.33 -7.91 -0.01
C SER A 312 -9.17 -8.69 -1.33
N PHE A 313 -9.76 -9.91 -1.42
CA PHE A 313 -9.74 -10.66 -2.67
C PHE A 313 -10.67 -10.08 -3.74
N LYS A 314 -11.89 -9.64 -3.37
CA LYS A 314 -12.80 -9.00 -4.33
C LYS A 314 -12.16 -7.78 -5.00
N SER A 315 -11.37 -7.02 -4.26
CA SER A 315 -10.74 -5.77 -4.68
C SER A 315 -9.41 -5.96 -5.41
N SER A 316 -8.85 -7.17 -5.38
CA SER A 316 -7.55 -7.48 -6.00
C SER A 316 -7.66 -7.52 -7.53
N PHE A 317 -6.52 -7.39 -8.20
CA PHE A 317 -6.36 -7.59 -9.64
C PHE A 317 -6.09 -9.06 -10.03
N LEU A 318 -6.49 -9.99 -9.17
CA LEU A 318 -6.53 -11.42 -9.49
C LEU A 318 -7.64 -11.73 -10.50
N SER A 319 -7.51 -12.85 -11.19
CA SER A 319 -8.61 -13.39 -12.00
C SER A 319 -9.80 -13.82 -11.12
N GLU A 320 -11.00 -13.80 -11.67
CA GLU A 320 -12.21 -14.19 -10.92
C GLU A 320 -12.14 -15.63 -10.37
N GLY A 321 -11.46 -16.53 -11.07
CA GLY A 321 -11.23 -17.90 -10.59
C GLY A 321 -10.34 -17.95 -9.35
N GLU A 322 -9.26 -17.14 -9.33
CA GLU A 322 -8.37 -17.05 -8.17
C GLU A 322 -9.05 -16.37 -6.98
N LYS A 323 -9.82 -15.28 -7.22
CA LYS A 323 -10.64 -14.64 -6.19
C LYS A 323 -11.60 -15.61 -5.55
N LYS A 324 -12.36 -16.34 -6.39
CA LYS A 324 -13.35 -17.32 -5.93
C LYS A 324 -12.71 -18.40 -5.06
N LYS A 325 -11.56 -18.93 -5.46
CA LYS A 325 -10.83 -19.96 -4.69
C LYS A 325 -10.58 -19.49 -3.24
N TRP A 326 -10.03 -18.30 -3.06
CA TRP A 326 -9.69 -17.79 -1.73
C TRP A 326 -10.92 -17.37 -0.92
N ILE A 327 -11.94 -16.82 -1.56
CA ILE A 327 -13.22 -16.47 -0.91
C ILE A 327 -13.91 -17.75 -0.40
N ASP A 328 -13.93 -18.82 -1.19
CA ASP A 328 -14.51 -20.11 -0.79
C ASP A 328 -13.72 -20.70 0.40
N GLU A 329 -12.39 -20.57 0.42
CA GLU A 329 -11.55 -21.01 1.54
C GLU A 329 -11.85 -20.24 2.82
N ILE A 330 -12.05 -18.90 2.76
CA ILE A 330 -12.42 -18.09 3.94
C ILE A 330 -13.80 -18.50 4.46
N ASN A 331 -14.76 -18.76 3.57
CA ASN A 331 -16.13 -19.09 3.97
C ASN A 331 -16.23 -20.39 4.78
N ILE A 332 -15.36 -21.36 4.55
CA ILE A 332 -15.36 -22.65 5.28
C ILE A 332 -14.59 -22.59 6.60
N LEU A 333 -13.83 -21.53 6.88
CA LEU A 333 -13.16 -21.36 8.17
C LEU A 333 -14.19 -21.06 9.27
N ASN A 334 -14.10 -21.79 10.39
CA ASN A 334 -14.96 -21.62 11.56
C ASN A 334 -14.38 -20.67 12.59
#